data_e6d34f36105546ce78b7e85392341d4b
#
_entry.id   e6d34f36105546ce78b7e85392341d4b
#
_cell.length_a   1.000
_cell.length_b   1.000
_cell.length_c   1.000
_cell.angle_alpha   90.00
_cell.angle_beta   90.00
_cell.angle_gamma   90.00
#
_symmetry.space_group_name_H-M   'P 1'
#
loop_
_entity.id
_entity.type
_entity.pdbx_description
1 polymer ?
#
loop_
_entity_poly.entity_id
_entity_poly.type
_entity_poly.pdbx_seq_one_letter_code
_entity_poly.pdbx_strand_id
1 'polypeptide(L)'
;MSPTNMTPGGRNLLTVFPSIMLPMFLAVVDQTIVATALPAIAAELGNIEHVSWVVVSYLVATTIAAPVYGQLRDVFGSKPMMFIALGVFIGASALCAVSTSIPMLTFGRVLQGLGGGGLMTLSQAMIGEAIPPRERARYQGYLAAIMVTSSAFGPVAGGYLTEHFGWRSVFLVNLPVGILALLLTLRIERRPASDQPWRFDTAGLLLLVAFIVPVLVALSQLQRIRPGMLPGVAAALVFGLVALVLLIRREKRAAFPLLPIALLRDPTIWRSDALAACHGATLVSLVTFLPIYLHVGKGATAAAAGLLLLPLMFGIGFGSMLTGRIMSRTGYTMIFPSVGLIFATATLIAIAVWIGDLTPFQIGWGLFLNGFFMGTVMGVVQVTVQTASMPNSLGSGAASVQLSRSLGAAAGTALVGTVLFATLSLSDPEAARIFSSLIEQGRSAAPSLPPARQAVIQAEIAIAFRMAFLTIAAFALCGLALAWTIPTRRL
;
A
#
# COMPACT_ATOMS: atom_id res chain seq x y z
N MET A 1 8.30 -23.02 -47.86
CA MET A 1 9.05 -22.34 -46.84
C MET A 1 8.18 -22.26 -45.62
N SER A 2 8.46 -23.08 -44.64
CA SER A 2 7.64 -23.27 -43.43
C SER A 2 7.85 -22.12 -42.43
N PRO A 3 6.78 -21.56 -41.85
CA PRO A 3 6.92 -20.72 -40.67
C PRO A 3 7.12 -21.64 -39.47
N THR A 4 8.31 -21.61 -38.91
CA THR A 4 8.61 -22.20 -37.62
C THR A 4 7.69 -21.60 -36.54
N ASN A 5 6.74 -22.38 -36.08
CA ASN A 5 5.95 -22.17 -34.87
C ASN A 5 6.90 -22.20 -33.67
N MET A 6 7.44 -21.05 -33.32
CA MET A 6 8.04 -20.85 -32.02
C MET A 6 6.92 -20.34 -31.07
N THR A 7 6.38 -21.22 -30.26
CA THR A 7 5.66 -20.88 -29.04
C THR A 7 6.67 -20.37 -28.00
N PRO A 8 6.78 -19.08 -27.75
CA PRO A 8 7.65 -18.56 -26.71
C PRO A 8 6.87 -18.53 -25.40
N GLY A 9 6.76 -19.62 -24.69
CA GLY A 9 5.89 -19.56 -23.51
C GLY A 9 6.33 -20.33 -22.27
N GLY A 10 6.94 -21.51 -22.43
CA GLY A 10 7.10 -22.40 -21.28
C GLY A 10 8.42 -22.26 -20.51
N ARG A 11 9.53 -22.08 -21.19
CA ARG A 11 10.86 -22.08 -20.55
C ARG A 11 11.26 -20.75 -19.92
N ASN A 12 10.88 -19.62 -20.50
CA ASN A 12 11.27 -18.30 -19.99
C ASN A 12 10.46 -17.88 -18.75
N LEU A 13 9.24 -18.38 -18.57
CA LEU A 13 8.35 -18.01 -17.47
C LEU A 13 8.86 -18.48 -16.10
N LEU A 14 9.40 -19.71 -16.01
CA LEU A 14 9.95 -20.25 -14.75
C LEU A 14 11.23 -19.53 -14.31
N THR A 15 11.95 -18.90 -15.24
CA THR A 15 13.16 -18.13 -14.95
C THR A 15 12.87 -16.66 -14.66
N VAL A 16 11.86 -16.08 -15.33
CA VAL A 16 11.49 -14.66 -15.16
C VAL A 16 10.65 -14.44 -13.90
N PHE A 17 9.77 -15.38 -13.56
CA PHE A 17 8.86 -15.21 -12.44
C PHE A 17 9.56 -15.03 -11.07
N PRO A 18 10.58 -15.80 -10.68
CA PRO A 18 11.35 -15.54 -9.45
C PRO A 18 12.04 -14.18 -9.45
N SER A 19 12.48 -13.70 -10.63
CA SER A 19 13.11 -12.37 -10.77
C SER A 19 12.12 -11.21 -10.59
N ILE A 20 10.82 -11.46 -10.69
CA ILE A 20 9.75 -10.50 -10.41
C ILE A 20 9.30 -10.62 -8.95
N MET A 21 9.15 -11.85 -8.46
CA MET A 21 8.59 -12.15 -7.13
C MET A 21 9.52 -11.72 -6.01
N LEU A 22 10.81 -11.99 -6.12
CA LEU A 22 11.75 -11.75 -5.02
C LEU A 22 11.98 -10.26 -4.75
N PRO A 23 12.15 -9.38 -5.76
CA PRO A 23 12.18 -7.93 -5.53
C PRO A 23 10.90 -7.39 -4.89
N MET A 24 9.73 -7.88 -5.32
CA MET A 24 8.47 -7.46 -4.73
C MET A 24 8.31 -7.96 -3.29
N PHE A 25 8.67 -9.22 -3.01
CA PHE A 25 8.70 -9.77 -1.67
C PHE A 25 9.57 -8.91 -0.75
N LEU A 26 10.78 -8.59 -1.19
CA LEU A 26 11.74 -7.79 -0.45
C LEU A 26 11.19 -6.41 -0.08
N ALA A 27 10.58 -5.69 -1.05
CA ALA A 27 9.99 -4.37 -0.80
C ALA A 27 8.81 -4.40 0.19
N VAL A 28 7.98 -5.46 0.14
CA VAL A 28 6.81 -5.60 1.03
C VAL A 28 7.23 -6.05 2.43
N VAL A 29 8.16 -7.01 2.55
CA VAL A 29 8.69 -7.44 3.85
C VAL A 29 9.36 -6.28 4.56
N ASP A 30 10.20 -5.50 3.87
CA ASP A 30 10.89 -4.36 4.45
C ASP A 30 9.93 -3.31 5.03
N GLN A 31 8.80 -3.07 4.36
CA GLN A 31 7.78 -2.16 4.85
C GLN A 31 7.19 -2.60 6.19
N THR A 32 7.06 -3.91 6.43
CA THR A 32 6.37 -4.47 7.59
C THR A 32 7.33 -4.89 8.71
N ILE A 33 8.53 -5.35 8.37
CA ILE A 33 9.53 -5.83 9.33
C ILE A 33 10.04 -4.70 10.23
N VAL A 34 10.22 -3.49 9.69
CA VAL A 34 10.73 -2.33 10.43
C VAL A 34 9.71 -1.83 11.47
N ALA A 35 8.41 -2.00 11.23
CA ALA A 35 7.38 -1.56 12.17
C ALA A 35 7.53 -2.24 13.55
N THR A 36 7.94 -3.50 13.59
CA THR A 36 8.16 -4.24 14.85
C THR A 36 9.47 -3.88 15.55
N ALA A 37 10.44 -3.34 14.82
CA ALA A 37 11.71 -2.89 15.36
C ALA A 37 11.67 -1.46 15.94
N LEU A 38 10.61 -0.67 15.66
CA LEU A 38 10.52 0.73 16.11
C LEU A 38 10.75 0.95 17.60
N PRO A 39 10.20 0.13 18.52
CA PRO A 39 10.47 0.32 19.95
C PRO A 39 11.94 0.17 20.31
N ALA A 40 12.63 -0.82 19.73
CA ALA A 40 14.05 -1.04 19.95
C ALA A 40 14.91 0.08 19.34
N ILE A 41 14.55 0.58 18.17
CA ILE A 41 15.16 1.74 17.52
C ILE A 41 15.03 2.98 18.41
N ALA A 42 13.82 3.24 18.92
CA ALA A 42 13.56 4.36 19.81
C ALA A 42 14.33 4.26 21.13
N ALA A 43 14.46 3.07 21.70
CA ALA A 43 15.19 2.83 22.93
C ALA A 43 16.69 3.09 22.78
N GLU A 44 17.29 2.71 21.63
CA GLU A 44 18.73 2.84 21.42
C GLU A 44 19.13 4.23 20.86
N LEU A 45 18.39 4.73 19.86
CA LEU A 45 18.74 6.00 19.20
C LEU A 45 18.11 7.23 19.88
N GLY A 46 17.21 7.03 20.84
CA GLY A 46 16.48 8.09 21.51
C GLY A 46 15.44 8.76 20.59
N ASN A 47 14.93 9.92 21.03
CA ASN A 47 14.06 10.77 20.22
C ASN A 47 12.75 10.10 19.75
N ILE A 48 12.00 9.55 20.70
CA ILE A 48 10.75 8.80 20.50
C ILE A 48 9.74 9.57 19.63
N GLU A 49 9.69 10.90 19.73
CA GLU A 49 8.78 11.75 18.95
C GLU A 49 9.01 11.65 17.43
N HIS A 50 10.25 11.40 17.02
CA HIS A 50 10.64 11.38 15.60
C HIS A 50 10.74 9.97 15.00
N VAL A 51 10.61 8.92 15.82
CA VAL A 51 10.77 7.53 15.34
C VAL A 51 9.75 7.14 14.27
N SER A 52 8.55 7.73 14.29
CA SER A 52 7.53 7.50 13.26
C SER A 52 7.97 7.94 11.85
N TRP A 53 8.91 8.89 11.75
CA TRP A 53 9.48 9.32 10.46
C TRP A 53 10.22 8.20 9.74
N VAL A 54 10.75 7.22 10.47
CA VAL A 54 11.40 6.02 9.89
C VAL A 54 10.45 5.25 8.97
N VAL A 55 9.15 5.21 9.29
CA VAL A 55 8.12 4.56 8.45
C VAL A 55 7.56 5.52 7.41
N VAL A 56 7.18 6.73 7.83
CA VAL A 56 6.55 7.73 6.96
C VAL A 56 7.46 8.11 5.78
N SER A 57 8.75 8.31 6.03
CA SER A 57 9.71 8.68 4.98
C SER A 57 9.83 7.61 3.89
N TYR A 58 9.82 6.33 4.26
CA TYR A 58 9.80 5.22 3.31
C TYR A 58 8.54 5.24 2.45
N LEU A 59 7.35 5.41 3.06
CA LEU A 59 6.07 5.45 2.34
C LEU A 59 5.98 6.62 1.37
N VAL A 60 6.43 7.81 1.80
CA VAL A 60 6.50 9.00 0.93
C VAL A 60 7.43 8.74 -0.24
N ALA A 61 8.63 8.24 0.02
CA ALA A 61 9.62 7.97 -1.02
C ALA A 61 9.16 6.90 -2.02
N THR A 62 8.53 5.81 -1.56
CA THR A 62 7.96 4.78 -2.45
C THR A 62 6.86 5.33 -3.35
N THR A 63 6.05 6.24 -2.83
CA THR A 63 4.97 6.88 -3.59
C THR A 63 5.51 7.78 -4.71
N ILE A 64 6.59 8.55 -4.42
CA ILE A 64 7.27 9.40 -5.41
C ILE A 64 8.03 8.55 -6.44
N ALA A 65 8.67 7.46 -6.00
CA ALA A 65 9.47 6.60 -6.86
C ALA A 65 8.63 5.88 -7.93
N ALA A 66 7.38 5.52 -7.63
CA ALA A 66 6.54 4.74 -8.52
C ALA A 66 6.41 5.37 -9.93
N PRO A 67 5.97 6.63 -10.11
CA PRO A 67 5.89 7.24 -11.45
C PRO A 67 7.26 7.47 -12.09
N VAL A 68 8.30 7.76 -11.31
CA VAL A 68 9.67 7.93 -11.83
C VAL A 68 10.16 6.64 -12.48
N TYR A 69 10.10 5.52 -11.76
CA TYR A 69 10.50 4.22 -12.32
C TYR A 69 9.57 3.72 -13.42
N GLY A 70 8.28 4.07 -13.36
CA GLY A 70 7.33 3.80 -14.44
C GLY A 70 7.77 4.40 -15.75
N GLN A 71 8.06 5.71 -15.75
CA GLN A 71 8.55 6.44 -16.93
C GLN A 71 9.94 5.96 -17.38
N LEU A 72 10.89 5.85 -16.45
CA LEU A 72 12.25 5.42 -16.77
C LEU A 72 12.28 4.01 -17.38
N ARG A 73 11.41 3.12 -16.90
CA ARG A 73 11.24 1.78 -17.45
C ARG A 73 10.71 1.83 -18.89
N ASP A 74 9.75 2.70 -19.18
CA ASP A 74 9.17 2.81 -20.52
C ASP A 74 10.22 3.30 -21.55
N VAL A 75 11.25 4.03 -21.08
CA VAL A 75 12.36 4.54 -21.91
C VAL A 75 13.54 3.55 -21.97
N PHE A 76 14.04 3.10 -20.81
CA PHE A 76 15.29 2.33 -20.70
C PHE A 76 15.09 0.83 -20.59
N GLY A 77 13.82 0.38 -20.42
CA GLY A 77 13.48 -1.02 -20.26
C GLY A 77 13.51 -1.48 -18.78
N SER A 78 12.88 -2.63 -18.53
CA SER A 78 12.69 -3.17 -17.18
C SER A 78 13.98 -3.62 -16.50
N LYS A 79 14.88 -4.29 -17.24
CA LYS A 79 16.10 -4.87 -16.68
C LYS A 79 17.04 -3.85 -16.06
N PRO A 80 17.52 -2.81 -16.77
CA PRO A 80 18.44 -1.82 -16.18
C PRO A 80 17.79 -1.08 -15.01
N MET A 81 16.48 -0.78 -15.09
CA MET A 81 15.78 -0.11 -13.99
C MET A 81 15.65 -0.99 -12.76
N MET A 82 15.45 -2.31 -12.92
CA MET A 82 15.43 -3.25 -11.80
C MET A 82 16.81 -3.32 -11.11
N PHE A 83 17.92 -3.33 -11.89
CA PHE A 83 19.27 -3.25 -11.31
C PHE A 83 19.48 -1.98 -10.48
N ILE A 84 19.06 -0.84 -11.00
CA ILE A 84 19.17 0.44 -10.28
C ILE A 84 18.33 0.41 -9.00
N ALA A 85 17.05 -0.04 -9.09
CA ALA A 85 16.18 -0.11 -7.94
C ALA A 85 16.71 -1.05 -6.84
N LEU A 86 17.22 -2.25 -7.21
CA LEU A 86 17.84 -3.20 -6.30
C LEU A 86 19.14 -2.62 -5.71
N GLY A 87 19.98 -2.00 -6.51
CA GLY A 87 21.22 -1.38 -6.05
C GLY A 87 20.97 -0.28 -5.03
N VAL A 88 20.04 0.63 -5.31
CA VAL A 88 19.62 1.69 -4.38
C VAL A 88 19.03 1.07 -3.10
N PHE A 89 18.16 0.07 -3.21
CA PHE A 89 17.53 -0.58 -2.07
C PHE A 89 18.54 -1.29 -1.16
N ILE A 90 19.48 -2.04 -1.73
CA ILE A 90 20.52 -2.77 -1.00
C ILE A 90 21.50 -1.77 -0.33
N GLY A 91 21.97 -0.76 -1.08
CA GLY A 91 22.87 0.25 -0.55
C GLY A 91 22.22 1.07 0.58
N ALA A 92 20.96 1.43 0.43
CA ALA A 92 20.20 2.10 1.48
C ALA A 92 19.94 1.20 2.70
N SER A 93 19.71 -0.10 2.49
CA SER A 93 19.59 -1.06 3.60
C SER A 93 20.88 -1.15 4.42
N ALA A 94 22.05 -1.17 3.75
CA ALA A 94 23.34 -1.12 4.43
C ALA A 94 23.51 0.20 5.22
N LEU A 95 23.12 1.34 4.63
CA LEU A 95 23.15 2.64 5.32
C LEU A 95 22.24 2.66 6.56
N CYS A 96 21.03 2.09 6.46
CA CYS A 96 20.12 1.96 7.61
C CYS A 96 20.74 1.10 8.72
N ALA A 97 21.40 0.00 8.38
CA ALA A 97 22.04 -0.89 9.35
C ALA A 97 23.17 -0.24 10.13
N VAL A 98 23.91 0.71 9.54
CA VAL A 98 25.01 1.42 10.20
C VAL A 98 24.58 2.75 10.81
N SER A 99 23.28 3.09 10.79
CA SER A 99 22.82 4.38 11.31
C SER A 99 22.98 4.49 12.83
N THR A 100 23.40 5.68 13.26
CA THR A 100 23.67 6.04 14.66
C THR A 100 22.70 7.09 15.21
N SER A 101 21.77 7.57 14.38
CA SER A 101 20.79 8.58 14.77
C SER A 101 19.50 8.42 13.97
N ILE A 102 18.36 8.88 14.53
CA ILE A 102 17.05 8.87 13.83
C ILE A 102 17.08 9.67 12.52
N PRO A 103 17.70 10.86 12.40
CA PRO A 103 17.79 11.56 11.13
C PRO A 103 18.57 10.77 10.07
N MET A 104 19.69 10.14 10.43
CA MET A 104 20.47 9.30 9.51
C MET A 104 19.66 8.09 9.04
N LEU A 105 18.96 7.42 9.97
CA LEU A 105 18.08 6.31 9.65
C LEU A 105 16.94 6.74 8.75
N THR A 106 16.29 7.88 9.03
CA THR A 106 15.24 8.47 8.21
C THR A 106 15.72 8.77 6.79
N PHE A 107 16.91 9.34 6.64
CA PHE A 107 17.52 9.55 5.32
C PHE A 107 17.76 8.23 4.59
N GLY A 108 18.33 7.23 5.28
CA GLY A 108 18.46 5.87 4.74
C GLY A 108 17.12 5.28 4.28
N ARG A 109 16.04 5.51 5.04
CA ARG A 109 14.68 5.08 4.70
C ARG A 109 14.10 5.79 3.48
N VAL A 110 14.42 7.08 3.27
CA VAL A 110 14.07 7.78 2.02
C VAL A 110 14.72 7.08 0.83
N LEU A 111 16.04 6.86 0.88
CA LEU A 111 16.76 6.16 -0.20
C LEU A 111 16.23 4.74 -0.42
N GLN A 112 15.98 4.01 0.65
CA GLN A 112 15.44 2.65 0.58
C GLN A 112 14.03 2.64 -0.02
N GLY A 113 13.19 3.63 0.33
CA GLY A 113 11.86 3.83 -0.26
C GLY A 113 11.92 4.15 -1.75
N LEU A 114 12.90 4.94 -2.20
CA LEU A 114 13.13 5.17 -3.64
C LEU A 114 13.40 3.85 -4.37
N GLY A 115 14.25 2.97 -3.81
CA GLY A 115 14.46 1.63 -4.35
C GLY A 115 13.18 0.78 -4.30
N GLY A 116 12.53 0.69 -3.14
CA GLY A 116 11.34 -0.15 -2.90
C GLY A 116 10.16 0.17 -3.79
N GLY A 117 9.88 1.48 -4.02
CA GLY A 117 8.85 1.93 -4.95
C GLY A 117 9.15 1.51 -6.40
N GLY A 118 10.42 1.55 -6.78
CA GLY A 118 10.91 1.01 -8.05
C GLY A 118 10.65 -0.49 -8.14
N LEU A 119 11.03 -1.27 -7.13
CA LEU A 119 10.85 -2.72 -7.11
C LEU A 119 9.38 -3.12 -7.28
N MET A 120 8.46 -2.44 -6.60
CA MET A 120 7.02 -2.71 -6.70
C MET A 120 6.48 -2.38 -8.11
N THR A 121 6.79 -1.20 -8.61
CA THR A 121 6.28 -0.72 -9.92
C THR A 121 6.83 -1.56 -11.07
N LEU A 122 8.15 -1.83 -11.05
CA LEU A 122 8.82 -2.63 -12.08
C LEU A 122 8.34 -4.08 -12.09
N SER A 123 8.14 -4.70 -10.93
CA SER A 123 7.59 -6.05 -10.81
C SER A 123 6.22 -6.15 -11.46
N GLN A 124 5.34 -5.18 -11.21
CA GLN A 124 4.02 -5.12 -11.84
C GLN A 124 4.10 -4.90 -13.35
N ALA A 125 4.95 -3.98 -13.81
CA ALA A 125 5.11 -3.69 -15.23
C ALA A 125 5.71 -4.89 -16.01
N MET A 126 6.64 -5.62 -15.39
CA MET A 126 7.26 -6.82 -15.99
C MET A 126 6.27 -7.95 -16.23
N ILE A 127 5.24 -8.12 -15.38
CA ILE A 127 4.16 -9.06 -15.66
C ILE A 127 3.42 -8.67 -16.94
N GLY A 128 3.10 -7.38 -17.08
CA GLY A 128 2.49 -6.87 -18.30
C GLY A 128 3.35 -7.06 -19.56
N GLU A 129 4.66 -7.09 -19.37
CA GLU A 129 5.63 -7.27 -20.46
C GLU A 129 5.86 -8.74 -20.85
N ALA A 130 6.02 -9.61 -19.84
CA ALA A 130 6.44 -10.99 -20.04
C ALA A 130 5.27 -11.95 -20.29
N ILE A 131 4.04 -11.58 -19.92
CA ILE A 131 2.91 -12.49 -19.85
C ILE A 131 1.79 -12.03 -20.77
N PRO A 132 1.22 -12.93 -21.60
CA PRO A 132 0.06 -12.62 -22.44
C PRO A 132 -1.13 -12.12 -21.61
N PRO A 133 -1.98 -11.20 -22.12
CA PRO A 133 -3.05 -10.55 -21.36
C PRO A 133 -3.96 -11.51 -20.58
N ARG A 134 -4.37 -12.63 -21.17
CA ARG A 134 -5.23 -13.62 -20.52
C ARG A 134 -4.57 -14.33 -19.34
N GLU A 135 -3.26 -14.57 -19.40
CA GLU A 135 -2.54 -15.25 -18.33
C GLU A 135 -2.12 -14.29 -17.20
N ARG A 136 -1.99 -12.99 -17.47
CA ARG A 136 -1.60 -11.96 -16.47
C ARG A 136 -2.42 -12.07 -15.19
N ALA A 137 -3.73 -12.31 -15.31
CA ALA A 137 -4.63 -12.43 -14.18
C ALA A 137 -4.22 -13.54 -13.20
N ARG A 138 -3.77 -14.70 -13.70
CA ARG A 138 -3.29 -15.80 -12.89
C ARG A 138 -2.02 -15.41 -12.12
N TYR A 139 -1.09 -14.71 -12.79
CA TYR A 139 0.16 -14.27 -12.16
C TYR A 139 -0.05 -13.14 -11.16
N GLN A 140 -1.03 -12.25 -11.40
CA GLN A 140 -1.45 -11.26 -10.39
C GLN A 140 -1.98 -11.94 -9.12
N GLY A 141 -2.69 -13.06 -9.24
CA GLY A 141 -3.10 -13.86 -8.09
C GLY A 141 -1.90 -14.39 -7.29
N TYR A 142 -0.84 -14.84 -7.95
CA TYR A 142 0.40 -15.26 -7.27
C TYR A 142 1.12 -14.09 -6.59
N LEU A 143 1.18 -12.91 -7.24
CA LEU A 143 1.75 -11.72 -6.61
C LEU A 143 0.97 -11.30 -5.36
N ALA A 144 -0.36 -11.36 -5.40
CA ALA A 144 -1.18 -11.09 -4.24
C ALA A 144 -0.88 -12.07 -3.09
N ALA A 145 -0.70 -13.36 -3.39
CA ALA A 145 -0.30 -14.36 -2.39
C ALA A 145 1.06 -14.03 -1.76
N ILE A 146 2.03 -13.56 -2.57
CA ILE A 146 3.34 -13.12 -2.08
C ILE A 146 3.19 -11.90 -1.18
N MET A 147 2.41 -10.90 -1.59
CA MET A 147 2.17 -9.71 -0.76
C MET A 147 1.59 -10.09 0.60
N VAL A 148 0.63 -11.01 0.63
CA VAL A 148 0.03 -11.53 1.86
C VAL A 148 1.07 -12.24 2.72
N THR A 149 1.82 -13.17 2.13
CA THR A 149 2.87 -13.92 2.84
C THR A 149 3.94 -12.97 3.38
N SER A 150 4.37 -12.00 2.58
CA SER A 150 5.35 -10.98 2.97
C SER A 150 4.85 -10.13 4.16
N SER A 151 3.59 -9.70 4.09
CA SER A 151 2.98 -8.89 5.15
C SER A 151 2.80 -9.65 6.47
N ALA A 152 2.55 -10.97 6.40
CA ALA A 152 2.46 -11.82 7.57
C ALA A 152 3.86 -12.19 8.12
N PHE A 153 4.81 -12.46 7.21
CA PHE A 153 6.18 -12.84 7.57
C PHE A 153 6.95 -11.68 8.21
N GLY A 154 6.76 -10.45 7.72
CA GLY A 154 7.50 -9.27 8.18
C GLY A 154 7.48 -9.07 9.69
N PRO A 155 6.32 -8.95 10.36
CA PRO A 155 6.25 -8.77 11.81
C PRO A 155 6.86 -9.93 12.59
N VAL A 156 6.66 -11.17 12.17
CA VAL A 156 7.22 -12.35 12.84
C VAL A 156 8.74 -12.37 12.73
N ALA A 157 9.27 -12.21 11.53
CA ALA A 157 10.71 -12.15 11.29
C ALA A 157 11.34 -10.93 11.98
N GLY A 158 10.67 -9.76 11.92
CA GLY A 158 11.16 -8.53 12.52
C GLY A 158 11.24 -8.60 14.04
N GLY A 159 10.23 -9.17 14.69
CA GLY A 159 10.25 -9.41 16.13
C GLY A 159 11.39 -10.35 16.52
N TYR A 160 11.49 -11.51 15.87
CA TYR A 160 12.54 -12.49 16.12
C TYR A 160 13.96 -11.92 15.90
N LEU A 161 14.17 -11.27 14.75
CA LEU A 161 15.48 -10.66 14.43
C LEU A 161 15.86 -9.56 15.41
N THR A 162 14.90 -8.72 15.79
CA THR A 162 15.15 -7.61 16.73
C THR A 162 15.49 -8.13 18.12
N GLU A 163 14.82 -9.16 18.59
CA GLU A 163 15.02 -9.74 19.91
C GLU A 163 16.37 -10.46 20.05
N HIS A 164 16.78 -11.22 19.01
CA HIS A 164 17.97 -12.08 19.10
C HIS A 164 19.23 -11.44 18.51
N PHE A 165 19.10 -10.55 17.51
CA PHE A 165 20.24 -9.97 16.77
C PHE A 165 20.26 -8.44 16.78
N GLY A 166 19.30 -7.80 17.47
CA GLY A 166 19.14 -6.36 17.51
C GLY A 166 18.45 -5.80 16.25
N TRP A 167 17.91 -4.57 16.35
CA TRP A 167 17.10 -3.96 15.30
C TRP A 167 17.84 -3.75 13.97
N ARG A 168 19.16 -3.65 13.97
CA ARG A 168 19.99 -3.50 12.75
C ARG A 168 19.87 -4.71 11.83
N SER A 169 19.63 -5.88 12.38
CA SER A 169 19.48 -7.12 11.63
C SER A 169 18.29 -7.11 10.66
N VAL A 170 17.24 -6.33 10.96
CA VAL A 170 16.07 -6.19 10.06
C VAL A 170 16.42 -5.51 8.73
N PHE A 171 17.49 -4.70 8.70
CA PHE A 171 18.03 -4.11 7.49
C PHE A 171 19.08 -5.00 6.83
N LEU A 172 19.90 -5.68 7.62
CA LEU A 172 20.96 -6.57 7.11
C LEU A 172 20.37 -7.78 6.37
N VAL A 173 19.20 -8.29 6.75
CA VAL A 173 18.53 -9.40 6.05
C VAL A 173 18.19 -9.06 4.60
N ASN A 174 18.01 -7.79 4.28
CA ASN A 174 17.75 -7.33 2.92
C ASN A 174 18.96 -7.50 1.98
N LEU A 175 20.18 -7.54 2.50
CA LEU A 175 21.42 -7.65 1.69
C LEU A 175 21.50 -9.01 0.97
N PRO A 176 21.49 -10.17 1.65
CA PRO A 176 21.57 -11.46 0.98
C PRO A 176 20.39 -11.71 0.05
N VAL A 177 19.16 -11.33 0.48
CA VAL A 177 17.94 -11.49 -0.35
C VAL A 177 18.00 -10.59 -1.58
N GLY A 178 18.46 -9.34 -1.41
CA GLY A 178 18.61 -8.37 -2.49
C GLY A 178 19.70 -8.79 -3.50
N ILE A 179 20.84 -9.32 -3.03
CA ILE A 179 21.88 -9.86 -3.90
C ILE A 179 21.34 -11.04 -4.71
N LEU A 180 20.58 -11.95 -4.09
CA LEU A 180 19.94 -13.03 -4.80
C LEU A 180 18.96 -12.51 -5.87
N ALA A 181 18.15 -11.51 -5.54
CA ALA A 181 17.25 -10.86 -6.50
C ALA A 181 18.02 -10.23 -7.67
N LEU A 182 19.17 -9.62 -7.39
CA LEU A 182 20.05 -9.01 -8.38
C LEU A 182 20.64 -10.07 -9.33
N LEU A 183 21.09 -11.20 -8.80
CA LEU A 183 21.58 -12.34 -9.59
C LEU A 183 20.47 -12.93 -10.46
N LEU A 184 19.25 -13.06 -9.95
CA LEU A 184 18.09 -13.51 -10.73
C LEU A 184 17.75 -12.52 -11.86
N THR A 185 17.91 -11.22 -11.62
CA THR A 185 17.67 -10.16 -12.61
C THR A 185 18.64 -10.24 -13.79
N LEU A 186 19.84 -10.83 -13.62
CA LEU A 186 20.77 -11.10 -14.73
C LEU A 186 20.15 -11.99 -15.80
N ARG A 187 19.25 -12.90 -15.43
CA ARG A 187 18.59 -13.85 -16.32
C ARG A 187 17.48 -13.24 -17.18
N ILE A 188 17.06 -12.01 -16.87
CA ILE A 188 16.04 -11.28 -17.65
C ILE A 188 16.66 -10.85 -18.99
N GLU A 189 15.93 -11.08 -20.07
CA GLU A 189 16.34 -10.59 -21.40
C GLU A 189 16.32 -9.05 -21.44
N ARG A 190 17.35 -8.49 -22.06
CA ARG A 190 17.45 -7.04 -22.24
C ARG A 190 16.60 -6.65 -23.44
N ARG A 191 15.60 -5.82 -23.26
CA ARG A 191 14.94 -5.15 -24.36
C ARG A 191 15.76 -3.94 -24.79
N PRO A 192 15.83 -3.63 -26.10
CA PRO A 192 16.46 -2.41 -26.57
C PRO A 192 15.74 -1.22 -25.95
N ALA A 193 16.52 -0.19 -25.58
CA ALA A 193 15.99 1.09 -25.19
C ALA A 193 15.24 1.74 -26.36
N SER A 194 14.33 2.67 -26.08
CA SER A 194 13.67 3.45 -27.13
C SER A 194 14.71 4.35 -27.82
N ASP A 195 14.75 4.35 -29.15
CA ASP A 195 15.61 5.25 -29.91
C ASP A 195 15.09 6.70 -29.95
N GLN A 196 13.95 6.98 -29.28
CA GLN A 196 13.39 8.33 -29.25
C GLN A 196 14.22 9.23 -28.33
N PRO A 197 14.51 10.49 -28.76
CA PRO A 197 15.17 11.45 -27.89
C PRO A 197 14.33 11.65 -26.63
N TRP A 198 14.96 11.54 -25.47
CA TRP A 198 14.29 11.65 -24.18
C TRP A 198 14.99 12.65 -23.26
N ARG A 199 14.21 13.40 -22.50
CA ARG A 199 14.71 14.30 -21.46
C ARG A 199 13.91 14.09 -20.19
N PHE A 200 14.60 14.04 -19.06
CA PHE A 200 13.96 13.91 -17.77
C PHE A 200 13.20 15.18 -17.38
N ASP A 201 11.94 15.06 -16.99
CA ASP A 201 11.14 16.20 -16.52
C ASP A 201 11.41 16.51 -15.04
N THR A 202 12.53 17.19 -14.79
CA THR A 202 12.93 17.62 -13.45
C THR A 202 11.88 18.52 -12.79
N ALA A 203 11.24 19.41 -13.57
CA ALA A 203 10.19 20.29 -13.06
C ALA A 203 8.94 19.51 -12.67
N GLY A 204 8.55 18.50 -13.47
CA GLY A 204 7.47 17.57 -13.11
C GLY A 204 7.78 16.80 -11.82
N LEU A 205 9.01 16.31 -11.66
CA LEU A 205 9.45 15.65 -10.43
C LEU A 205 9.38 16.57 -9.20
N LEU A 206 9.89 17.81 -9.32
CA LEU A 206 9.84 18.76 -8.20
C LEU A 206 8.40 19.10 -7.79
N LEU A 207 7.51 19.28 -8.76
CA LEU A 207 6.09 19.52 -8.49
C LEU A 207 5.40 18.28 -7.90
N LEU A 208 5.77 17.07 -8.33
CA LEU A 208 5.29 15.83 -7.75
C LEU A 208 5.72 15.69 -6.29
N VAL A 209 6.97 15.98 -5.97
CA VAL A 209 7.49 16.00 -4.59
C VAL A 209 6.77 17.07 -3.76
N ALA A 210 6.62 18.28 -4.31
CA ALA A 210 5.90 19.38 -3.67
C ALA A 210 4.41 19.08 -3.43
N PHE A 211 3.81 18.21 -4.22
CA PHE A 211 2.46 17.69 -3.98
C PHE A 211 2.45 16.58 -2.93
N ILE A 212 3.22 15.50 -3.14
CA ILE A 212 3.12 14.27 -2.34
C ILE A 212 3.60 14.48 -0.91
N VAL A 213 4.75 15.15 -0.71
CA VAL A 213 5.34 15.28 0.63
C VAL A 213 4.43 16.03 1.60
N PRO A 214 3.97 17.26 1.31
CA PRO A 214 3.11 17.99 2.24
C PRO A 214 1.76 17.30 2.47
N VAL A 215 1.17 16.71 1.42
CA VAL A 215 -0.11 16.01 1.53
C VAL A 215 0.02 14.77 2.41
N LEU A 216 0.99 13.89 2.18
CA LEU A 216 1.15 12.68 2.99
C LEU A 216 1.55 13.00 4.44
N VAL A 217 2.39 14.01 4.64
CA VAL A 217 2.75 14.49 5.99
C VAL A 217 1.53 15.08 6.70
N ALA A 218 0.76 15.94 6.03
CA ALA A 218 -0.46 16.52 6.58
C ALA A 218 -1.48 15.42 6.95
N LEU A 219 -1.70 14.46 6.05
CA LEU A 219 -2.60 13.33 6.29
C LEU A 219 -2.13 12.44 7.45
N SER A 220 -0.83 12.24 7.62
CA SER A 220 -0.28 11.49 8.76
C SER A 220 -0.46 12.23 10.09
N GLN A 221 -0.36 13.57 10.08
CA GLN A 221 -0.60 14.40 11.27
C GLN A 221 -2.09 14.48 11.63
N LEU A 222 -2.97 14.43 10.63
CA LEU A 222 -4.42 14.46 10.86
C LEU A 222 -4.92 13.27 11.69
N GLN A 223 -4.19 12.14 11.65
CA GLN A 223 -4.50 10.96 12.48
C GLN A 223 -4.22 11.18 13.99
N ARG A 224 -3.46 12.21 14.36
CA ARG A 224 -3.05 12.51 15.74
C ARG A 224 -3.67 13.81 16.28
N ILE A 225 -4.82 14.22 15.81
CA ILE A 225 -5.46 15.54 15.97
C ILE A 225 -5.02 16.26 17.26
N ARG A 226 -4.11 17.22 17.11
CA ARG A 226 -3.81 18.24 18.12
C ARG A 226 -4.34 19.58 17.58
N PRO A 227 -5.28 20.25 18.28
CA PRO A 227 -5.90 21.47 17.75
C PRO A 227 -4.94 22.55 17.27
N GLY A 228 -3.79 22.70 17.92
CA GLY A 228 -2.76 23.66 17.52
C GLY A 228 -2.03 23.34 16.20
N MET A 229 -2.16 22.12 15.65
CA MET A 229 -1.54 21.73 14.38
C MET A 229 -2.45 21.95 13.16
N LEU A 230 -3.75 22.18 13.37
CA LEU A 230 -4.73 22.33 12.28
C LEU A 230 -4.36 23.41 11.24
N PRO A 231 -3.87 24.61 11.62
CA PRO A 231 -3.47 25.62 10.63
C PRO A 231 -2.31 25.14 9.75
N GLY A 232 -1.31 24.46 10.34
CA GLY A 232 -0.17 23.90 9.60
C GLY A 232 -0.59 22.77 8.64
N VAL A 233 -1.48 21.90 9.07
CA VAL A 233 -2.07 20.83 8.24
C VAL A 233 -2.86 21.44 7.08
N ALA A 234 -3.71 22.43 7.34
CA ALA A 234 -4.48 23.13 6.30
C ALA A 234 -3.55 23.82 5.29
N ALA A 235 -2.53 24.53 5.76
CA ALA A 235 -1.54 25.16 4.89
C ALA A 235 -0.80 24.16 4.01
N ALA A 236 -0.39 23.00 4.57
CA ALA A 236 0.27 21.93 3.82
C ALA A 236 -0.65 21.30 2.77
N LEU A 237 -1.94 21.10 3.06
CA LEU A 237 -2.93 20.60 2.09
C LEU A 237 -3.20 21.61 0.97
N VAL A 238 -3.34 22.91 1.31
CA VAL A 238 -3.49 23.98 0.30
C VAL A 238 -2.26 24.06 -0.58
N PHE A 239 -1.06 24.05 0.00
CA PHE A 239 0.19 24.03 -0.78
C PHE A 239 0.28 22.82 -1.69
N GLY A 240 -0.05 21.64 -1.18
CA GLY A 240 -0.10 20.41 -1.97
C GLY A 240 -1.12 20.50 -3.12
N LEU A 241 -2.31 21.05 -2.88
CA LEU A 241 -3.32 21.26 -3.93
C LEU A 241 -2.83 22.21 -5.02
N VAL A 242 -2.19 23.31 -4.64
CA VAL A 242 -1.57 24.25 -5.61
C VAL A 242 -0.49 23.52 -6.42
N ALA A 243 0.39 22.76 -5.75
CA ALA A 243 1.42 21.98 -6.42
C ALA A 243 0.82 20.95 -7.40
N LEU A 244 -0.28 20.28 -7.03
CA LEU A 244 -1.02 19.36 -7.90
C LEU A 244 -1.57 20.08 -9.15
N VAL A 245 -2.19 21.24 -8.98
CA VAL A 245 -2.70 22.02 -10.13
C VAL A 245 -1.56 22.44 -11.07
N LEU A 246 -0.44 22.87 -10.51
CA LEU A 246 0.76 23.23 -11.31
C LEU A 246 1.35 21.99 -11.99
N LEU A 247 1.41 20.84 -11.29
CA LEU A 247 1.84 19.56 -11.85
C LEU A 247 0.97 19.18 -13.05
N ILE A 248 -0.36 19.19 -12.90
CA ILE A 248 -1.29 18.87 -14.00
C ILE A 248 -1.10 19.83 -15.19
N ARG A 249 -0.91 21.13 -14.94
CA ARG A 249 -0.65 22.09 -16.00
C ARG A 249 0.69 21.84 -16.71
N ARG A 250 1.72 21.48 -15.95
CA ARG A 250 3.05 21.15 -16.46
C ARG A 250 3.01 19.88 -17.32
N GLU A 251 2.45 18.79 -16.80
CA GLU A 251 2.36 17.49 -17.45
C GLU A 251 1.58 17.54 -18.78
N LYS A 252 0.55 18.42 -18.87
CA LYS A 252 -0.19 18.64 -20.12
C LYS A 252 0.65 19.31 -21.22
N ARG A 253 1.75 20.00 -20.86
CA ARG A 253 2.60 20.76 -21.77
C ARG A 253 3.98 20.13 -21.97
N ALA A 254 4.37 19.21 -21.12
CA ALA A 254 5.67 18.56 -21.17
C ALA A 254 5.77 17.66 -22.40
N ALA A 255 6.90 17.71 -23.10
CA ALA A 255 7.18 16.80 -24.21
C ALA A 255 7.38 15.36 -23.73
N PHE A 256 7.91 15.19 -22.51
CA PHE A 256 8.16 13.90 -21.88
C PHE A 256 7.59 13.92 -20.46
N PRO A 257 6.26 13.83 -20.29
CA PRO A 257 5.60 13.94 -19.00
C PRO A 257 5.99 12.79 -18.08
N LEU A 258 6.22 13.10 -16.79
CA LEU A 258 6.48 12.09 -15.75
C LEU A 258 5.24 11.23 -15.47
N LEU A 259 4.07 11.90 -15.43
CA LEU A 259 2.76 11.28 -15.35
C LEU A 259 2.02 11.54 -16.66
N PRO A 260 1.94 10.57 -17.58
CA PRO A 260 1.27 10.81 -18.86
C PRO A 260 -0.24 10.97 -18.63
N ILE A 261 -0.67 12.22 -18.37
CA ILE A 261 -2.09 12.58 -18.16
C ILE A 261 -2.96 12.13 -19.35
N ALA A 262 -2.34 11.95 -20.52
CA ALA A 262 -3.02 11.36 -21.67
C ALA A 262 -3.60 9.98 -21.37
N LEU A 263 -2.95 9.17 -20.53
CA LEU A 263 -3.49 7.87 -20.08
C LEU A 263 -4.77 8.05 -19.25
N LEU A 264 -4.85 9.09 -18.43
CA LEU A 264 -6.01 9.38 -17.61
C LEU A 264 -7.21 9.94 -18.40
N ARG A 265 -7.06 10.17 -19.73
CA ARG A 265 -8.21 10.48 -20.61
C ARG A 265 -9.01 9.24 -20.95
N ASP A 266 -8.40 8.04 -20.88
CA ASP A 266 -9.12 6.79 -21.06
C ASP A 266 -10.01 6.53 -19.84
N PRO A 267 -11.34 6.42 -20.04
CA PRO A 267 -12.28 6.11 -18.97
C PRO A 267 -11.97 4.82 -18.22
N THR A 268 -11.36 3.84 -18.89
CA THR A 268 -10.94 2.58 -18.26
C THR A 268 -9.82 2.81 -17.26
N ILE A 269 -8.83 3.64 -17.60
CA ILE A 269 -7.64 3.84 -16.78
C ILE A 269 -7.99 4.69 -15.56
N TRP A 270 -8.56 5.89 -15.73
CA TRP A 270 -8.81 6.76 -14.57
C TRP A 270 -9.82 6.18 -13.58
N ARG A 271 -10.85 5.44 -14.08
CA ARG A 271 -11.80 4.76 -13.18
C ARG A 271 -11.18 3.59 -12.46
N SER A 272 -10.27 2.87 -13.12
CA SER A 272 -9.50 1.80 -12.49
C SER A 272 -8.53 2.35 -11.42
N ASP A 273 -7.89 3.48 -11.68
CA ASP A 273 -7.04 4.18 -10.73
C ASP A 273 -7.83 4.70 -9.52
N ALA A 274 -9.02 5.28 -9.76
CA ALA A 274 -9.93 5.68 -8.69
C ALA A 274 -10.42 4.48 -7.87
N LEU A 275 -10.71 3.34 -8.52
CA LEU A 275 -11.03 2.08 -7.84
C LEU A 275 -9.85 1.57 -7.00
N ALA A 276 -8.60 1.68 -7.51
CA ALA A 276 -7.40 1.35 -6.74
C ALA A 276 -7.24 2.25 -5.50
N ALA A 277 -7.55 3.54 -5.62
CA ALA A 277 -7.55 4.47 -4.49
C ALA A 277 -8.60 4.09 -3.43
N CYS A 278 -9.83 3.78 -3.83
CA CYS A 278 -10.88 3.29 -2.92
C CYS A 278 -10.47 1.98 -2.23
N HIS A 279 -9.88 1.04 -2.99
CA HIS A 279 -9.35 -0.22 -2.43
C HIS A 279 -8.25 0.03 -1.41
N GLY A 280 -7.30 0.92 -1.72
CA GLY A 280 -6.23 1.32 -0.80
C GLY A 280 -6.78 1.95 0.48
N ALA A 281 -7.74 2.89 0.35
CA ALA A 281 -8.43 3.53 1.45
C ALA A 281 -9.12 2.50 2.36
N THR A 282 -9.88 1.57 1.77
CA THR A 282 -10.61 0.53 2.51
C THR A 282 -9.65 -0.40 3.27
N LEU A 283 -8.69 -0.99 2.56
CA LEU A 283 -7.84 -2.04 3.11
C LEU A 283 -6.89 -1.50 4.18
N VAL A 284 -6.20 -0.38 3.89
CA VAL A 284 -5.20 0.16 4.82
C VAL A 284 -5.87 0.74 6.06
N SER A 285 -7.03 1.40 5.91
CA SER A 285 -7.81 1.86 7.08
C SER A 285 -8.27 0.70 7.95
N LEU A 286 -8.79 -0.39 7.35
CA LEU A 286 -9.22 -1.57 8.11
C LEU A 286 -8.04 -2.18 8.89
N VAL A 287 -6.91 -2.38 8.23
CA VAL A 287 -5.69 -2.94 8.86
C VAL A 287 -5.13 -2.04 9.96
N THR A 288 -5.32 -0.72 9.84
CA THR A 288 -4.84 0.25 10.84
C THR A 288 -5.77 0.33 12.05
N PHE A 289 -7.07 0.50 11.83
CA PHE A 289 -8.01 0.82 12.92
C PHE A 289 -8.59 -0.40 13.64
N LEU A 290 -8.64 -1.57 12.98
CA LEU A 290 -9.17 -2.77 13.63
C LEU A 290 -8.31 -3.24 14.82
N PRO A 291 -6.96 -3.33 14.74
CA PRO A 291 -6.15 -3.67 15.91
C PRO A 291 -6.30 -2.67 17.05
N ILE A 292 -6.45 -1.38 16.76
CA ILE A 292 -6.68 -0.33 17.76
C ILE A 292 -7.99 -0.61 18.49
N TYR A 293 -9.07 -0.91 17.75
CA TYR A 293 -10.35 -1.29 18.36
C TYR A 293 -10.23 -2.54 19.24
N LEU A 294 -9.58 -3.58 18.73
CA LEU A 294 -9.42 -4.83 19.49
C LEU A 294 -8.61 -4.62 20.77
N HIS A 295 -7.59 -3.77 20.72
CA HIS A 295 -6.75 -3.47 21.88
C HIS A 295 -7.48 -2.60 22.90
N VAL A 296 -8.02 -1.45 22.47
CA VAL A 296 -8.65 -0.47 23.36
C VAL A 296 -10.08 -0.88 23.75
N GLY A 297 -10.89 -1.29 22.76
CA GLY A 297 -12.32 -1.61 22.96
C GLY A 297 -12.56 -3.01 23.56
N LYS A 298 -11.85 -4.03 23.08
CA LYS A 298 -12.05 -5.43 23.52
C LYS A 298 -10.97 -5.93 24.48
N GLY A 299 -9.93 -5.15 24.73
CA GLY A 299 -8.88 -5.53 25.66
C GLY A 299 -7.91 -6.60 25.17
N ALA A 300 -7.88 -6.86 23.88
CA ALA A 300 -6.97 -7.82 23.29
C ALA A 300 -5.51 -7.38 23.46
N THR A 301 -4.60 -8.35 23.61
CA THR A 301 -3.17 -8.06 23.54
C THR A 301 -2.77 -7.65 22.11
N ALA A 302 -1.67 -6.92 21.95
CA ALA A 302 -1.17 -6.54 20.63
C ALA A 302 -0.93 -7.77 19.73
N ALA A 303 -0.45 -8.88 20.31
CA ALA A 303 -0.27 -10.15 19.61
C ALA A 303 -1.61 -10.74 19.14
N ALA A 304 -2.62 -10.79 20.01
CA ALA A 304 -3.95 -11.29 19.65
C ALA A 304 -4.62 -10.43 18.56
N ALA A 305 -4.50 -9.12 18.66
CA ALA A 305 -5.00 -8.18 17.64
C ALA A 305 -4.31 -8.38 16.27
N GLY A 306 -3.00 -8.62 16.28
CA GLY A 306 -2.23 -8.95 15.07
C GLY A 306 -2.64 -10.29 14.45
N LEU A 307 -2.83 -11.33 15.26
CA LEU A 307 -3.28 -12.64 14.80
C LEU A 307 -4.67 -12.59 14.15
N LEU A 308 -5.56 -11.73 14.64
CA LEU A 308 -6.89 -11.52 14.06
C LEU A 308 -6.87 -10.86 12.66
N LEU A 309 -5.75 -10.29 12.23
CA LEU A 309 -5.58 -9.82 10.85
C LEU A 309 -5.20 -10.95 9.87
N LEU A 310 -4.68 -12.07 10.34
CA LEU A 310 -4.28 -13.19 9.47
C LEU A 310 -5.42 -13.71 8.60
N PRO A 311 -6.65 -13.95 9.12
CA PRO A 311 -7.78 -14.34 8.29
C PRO A 311 -8.05 -13.38 7.12
N LEU A 312 -7.97 -12.06 7.35
CA LEU A 312 -8.10 -11.05 6.29
C LEU A 312 -7.05 -11.27 5.19
N MET A 313 -5.79 -11.43 5.59
CA MET A 313 -4.68 -11.62 4.66
C MET A 313 -4.83 -12.91 3.86
N PHE A 314 -5.14 -14.04 4.52
CA PHE A 314 -5.42 -15.30 3.82
C PHE A 314 -6.60 -15.18 2.87
N GLY A 315 -7.67 -14.49 3.28
CA GLY A 315 -8.81 -14.19 2.42
C GLY A 315 -8.38 -13.46 1.13
N ILE A 316 -7.59 -12.38 1.24
CA ILE A 316 -7.08 -11.61 0.09
C ILE A 316 -6.28 -12.51 -0.85
N GLY A 317 -5.35 -13.30 -0.33
CA GLY A 317 -4.53 -14.20 -1.13
C GLY A 317 -5.37 -15.23 -1.88
N PHE A 318 -6.29 -15.90 -1.19
CA PHE A 318 -7.15 -16.91 -1.76
C PHE A 318 -8.14 -16.33 -2.80
N GLY A 319 -8.79 -15.22 -2.47
CA GLY A 319 -9.69 -14.50 -3.37
C GLY A 319 -9.00 -14.04 -4.65
N SER A 320 -7.79 -13.48 -4.52
CA SER A 320 -7.02 -13.03 -5.68
C SER A 320 -6.54 -14.20 -6.57
N MET A 321 -6.09 -15.32 -5.96
CA MET A 321 -5.68 -16.52 -6.71
C MET A 321 -6.86 -17.15 -7.47
N LEU A 322 -8.01 -17.27 -6.81
CA LEU A 322 -9.21 -17.82 -7.42
C LEU A 322 -9.70 -16.93 -8.56
N THR A 323 -9.80 -15.63 -8.32
CA THR A 323 -10.17 -14.63 -9.33
C THR A 323 -9.24 -14.68 -10.53
N GLY A 324 -7.93 -14.69 -10.28
CA GLY A 324 -6.92 -14.77 -11.33
C GLY A 324 -7.06 -16.01 -12.21
N ARG A 325 -7.36 -17.18 -11.60
CA ARG A 325 -7.60 -18.44 -12.35
C ARG A 325 -8.88 -18.39 -13.18
N ILE A 326 -9.97 -17.89 -12.60
CA ILE A 326 -11.26 -17.83 -13.31
C ILE A 326 -11.17 -16.79 -14.44
N MET A 327 -10.60 -15.61 -14.18
CA MET A 327 -10.40 -14.56 -15.16
C MET A 327 -9.53 -15.02 -16.35
N SER A 328 -8.45 -15.77 -16.09
CA SER A 328 -7.59 -16.29 -17.15
C SER A 328 -8.31 -17.30 -18.08
N ARG A 329 -9.30 -18.03 -17.55
CA ARG A 329 -10.10 -18.98 -18.32
C ARG A 329 -11.26 -18.33 -19.07
N THR A 330 -11.95 -17.38 -18.41
CA THR A 330 -13.20 -16.80 -18.93
C THR A 330 -12.98 -15.52 -19.72
N GLY A 331 -11.89 -14.80 -19.47
CA GLY A 331 -11.60 -13.49 -20.04
C GLY A 331 -12.46 -12.35 -19.46
N TYR A 332 -13.38 -12.60 -18.52
CA TYR A 332 -14.13 -11.54 -17.86
C TYR A 332 -13.26 -10.81 -16.84
N THR A 333 -13.39 -9.48 -16.77
CA THR A 333 -12.58 -8.61 -15.89
C THR A 333 -13.44 -8.03 -14.76
N MET A 334 -14.17 -6.97 -15.01
CA MET A 334 -14.82 -6.14 -14.00
C MET A 334 -16.00 -6.80 -13.27
N ILE A 335 -16.45 -7.98 -13.69
CA ILE A 335 -17.47 -8.73 -12.95
C ILE A 335 -16.98 -9.12 -11.54
N PHE A 336 -15.69 -9.43 -11.40
CA PHE A 336 -15.12 -9.87 -10.12
C PHE A 336 -15.06 -8.74 -9.07
N PRO A 337 -14.50 -7.55 -9.37
CA PRO A 337 -14.60 -6.41 -8.46
C PRO A 337 -16.03 -5.98 -8.19
N SER A 338 -16.91 -6.00 -9.23
CA SER A 338 -18.30 -5.58 -9.08
C SER A 338 -19.08 -6.46 -8.10
N VAL A 339 -18.94 -7.79 -8.21
CA VAL A 339 -19.56 -8.74 -7.28
C VAL A 339 -18.84 -8.75 -5.94
N GLY A 340 -17.50 -8.80 -5.97
CA GLY A 340 -16.69 -8.86 -4.75
C GLY A 340 -16.93 -7.67 -3.83
N LEU A 341 -16.98 -6.45 -4.37
CA LEU A 341 -17.22 -5.26 -3.56
C LEU A 341 -18.64 -5.16 -2.96
N ILE A 342 -19.66 -5.82 -3.54
CA ILE A 342 -20.97 -5.94 -2.89
C ILE A 342 -20.81 -6.69 -1.56
N PHE A 343 -20.18 -7.87 -1.61
CA PHE A 343 -19.98 -8.69 -0.41
C PHE A 343 -18.96 -8.07 0.55
N ALA A 344 -17.90 -7.45 0.05
CA ALA A 344 -16.94 -6.74 0.90
C ALA A 344 -17.61 -5.57 1.65
N THR A 345 -18.45 -4.79 0.98
CA THR A 345 -19.21 -3.70 1.62
C THR A 345 -20.19 -4.25 2.65
N ALA A 346 -20.94 -5.31 2.29
CA ALA A 346 -21.88 -5.94 3.21
C ALA A 346 -21.20 -6.49 4.47
N THR A 347 -20.05 -7.16 4.32
CA THR A 347 -19.28 -7.68 5.48
C THR A 347 -18.73 -6.55 6.34
N LEU A 348 -18.27 -5.44 5.75
CA LEU A 348 -17.82 -4.26 6.51
C LEU A 348 -18.96 -3.60 7.28
N ILE A 349 -20.13 -3.45 6.67
CA ILE A 349 -21.32 -2.93 7.36
C ILE A 349 -21.73 -3.87 8.48
N ALA A 350 -21.74 -5.18 8.24
CA ALA A 350 -22.06 -6.17 9.27
C ALA A 350 -21.08 -6.08 10.45
N ILE A 351 -19.78 -6.02 10.18
CA ILE A 351 -18.77 -5.82 11.23
C ILE A 351 -19.05 -4.50 11.97
N ALA A 352 -19.29 -3.39 11.26
CA ALA A 352 -19.55 -2.09 11.88
C ALA A 352 -20.75 -2.09 12.82
N VAL A 353 -21.86 -2.72 12.39
CA VAL A 353 -23.13 -2.73 13.16
C VAL A 353 -23.01 -3.59 14.42
N TRP A 354 -22.44 -4.78 14.27
CA TRP A 354 -22.39 -5.78 15.36
C TRP A 354 -21.05 -5.88 16.09
N ILE A 355 -20.11 -4.98 15.82
CA ILE A 355 -18.74 -5.05 16.35
C ILE A 355 -18.66 -5.13 17.88
N GLY A 356 -19.65 -4.56 18.59
CA GLY A 356 -19.80 -4.66 20.04
C GLY A 356 -20.04 -6.08 20.52
N ASP A 357 -20.85 -6.86 19.79
CA ASP A 357 -21.38 -8.17 20.20
C ASP A 357 -20.61 -9.34 19.58
N LEU A 358 -19.82 -9.08 18.51
CA LEU A 358 -19.07 -10.13 17.84
C LEU A 358 -17.95 -10.71 18.71
N THR A 359 -17.89 -12.04 18.71
CA THR A 359 -16.76 -12.79 19.30
C THR A 359 -15.51 -12.66 18.39
N PRO A 360 -14.28 -12.86 18.93
CA PRO A 360 -13.05 -12.87 18.12
C PRO A 360 -13.10 -13.84 16.93
N PHE A 361 -13.74 -15.00 17.11
CA PHE A 361 -13.92 -16.00 16.05
C PHE A 361 -14.83 -15.48 14.93
N GLN A 362 -15.95 -14.84 15.25
CA GLN A 362 -16.85 -14.23 14.27
C GLN A 362 -16.19 -13.07 13.52
N ILE A 363 -15.42 -12.23 14.23
CA ILE A 363 -14.61 -11.17 13.62
C ILE A 363 -13.61 -11.80 12.63
N GLY A 364 -12.91 -12.87 13.02
CA GLY A 364 -11.97 -13.57 12.15
C GLY A 364 -12.62 -14.08 10.85
N TRP A 365 -13.79 -14.71 10.95
CA TRP A 365 -14.54 -15.15 9.75
C TRP A 365 -15.05 -13.99 8.89
N GLY A 366 -15.56 -12.93 9.51
CA GLY A 366 -15.95 -11.70 8.80
C GLY A 366 -14.78 -11.09 8.05
N LEU A 367 -13.60 -11.05 8.66
CA LEU A 367 -12.37 -10.57 8.05
C LEU A 367 -11.88 -11.46 6.92
N PHE A 368 -11.96 -12.80 7.08
CA PHE A 368 -11.62 -13.72 6.00
C PHE A 368 -12.51 -13.51 4.78
N LEU A 369 -13.83 -13.42 4.97
CA LEU A 369 -14.78 -13.14 3.89
C LEU A 369 -14.53 -11.77 3.25
N ASN A 370 -14.33 -10.73 4.08
CA ASN A 370 -13.99 -9.41 3.58
C ASN A 370 -12.70 -9.44 2.74
N GLY A 371 -11.65 -10.07 3.26
CA GLY A 371 -10.38 -10.25 2.56
C GLY A 371 -10.55 -10.99 1.24
N PHE A 372 -11.31 -12.08 1.24
CA PHE A 372 -11.59 -12.88 0.04
C PHE A 372 -12.19 -12.01 -1.08
N PHE A 373 -13.19 -11.21 -0.74
CA PHE A 373 -13.84 -10.34 -1.70
C PHE A 373 -12.98 -9.12 -2.10
N MET A 374 -12.23 -8.54 -1.18
CA MET A 374 -11.25 -7.49 -1.49
C MET A 374 -10.12 -8.00 -2.38
N GLY A 375 -9.74 -9.27 -2.26
CA GLY A 375 -8.76 -9.94 -3.13
C GLY A 375 -9.16 -9.98 -4.60
N THR A 376 -10.46 -9.87 -4.92
CA THR A 376 -10.96 -9.85 -6.29
C THR A 376 -10.63 -8.56 -7.06
N VAL A 377 -10.18 -7.49 -6.37
CA VAL A 377 -10.12 -6.13 -6.93
C VAL A 377 -8.78 -5.86 -7.60
N MET A 378 -7.68 -5.92 -6.83
CA MET A 378 -6.41 -5.29 -7.21
C MET A 378 -5.75 -5.96 -8.42
N GLY A 379 -5.80 -7.31 -8.49
CA GLY A 379 -5.29 -8.06 -9.64
C GLY A 379 -6.03 -7.74 -10.94
N VAL A 380 -7.35 -7.57 -10.86
CA VAL A 380 -8.20 -7.20 -12.01
C VAL A 380 -7.92 -5.78 -12.46
N VAL A 381 -7.86 -4.83 -11.54
CA VAL A 381 -7.51 -3.43 -11.83
C VAL A 381 -6.16 -3.35 -12.56
N GLN A 382 -5.15 -4.03 -12.04
CA GLN A 382 -3.80 -4.02 -12.63
C GLN A 382 -3.79 -4.58 -14.05
N VAL A 383 -4.46 -5.70 -14.28
CA VAL A 383 -4.56 -6.31 -15.63
C VAL A 383 -5.35 -5.40 -16.57
N THR A 384 -6.44 -4.80 -16.11
CA THR A 384 -7.27 -3.90 -16.91
C THR A 384 -6.50 -2.67 -17.37
N VAL A 385 -5.78 -2.01 -16.46
CA VAL A 385 -4.93 -0.85 -16.79
C VAL A 385 -3.80 -1.27 -17.73
N GLN A 386 -3.12 -2.38 -17.48
CA GLN A 386 -2.07 -2.89 -18.37
C GLN A 386 -2.58 -3.25 -19.77
N THR A 387 -3.83 -3.68 -19.89
CA THR A 387 -4.44 -4.03 -21.19
C THR A 387 -4.89 -2.77 -21.93
N ALA A 388 -5.39 -1.77 -21.21
CA ALA A 388 -5.76 -0.48 -21.78
C ALA A 388 -4.54 0.41 -22.12
N SER A 389 -3.39 0.16 -21.47
CA SER A 389 -2.14 0.87 -21.76
C SER A 389 -1.48 0.36 -23.04
N MET A 390 -0.88 1.28 -23.82
CA MET A 390 -0.04 0.89 -24.95
C MET A 390 1.19 0.10 -24.48
N PRO A 391 1.78 -0.77 -25.32
CA PRO A 391 2.96 -1.57 -24.95
C PRO A 391 4.13 -0.72 -24.41
N ASN A 392 4.29 0.51 -24.90
CA ASN A 392 5.35 1.43 -24.49
C ASN A 392 5.02 2.25 -23.24
N SER A 393 3.84 2.06 -22.62
CA SER A 393 3.40 2.80 -21.42
C SER A 393 2.96 1.87 -20.27
N LEU A 394 3.39 0.60 -20.30
CA LEU A 394 3.06 -0.37 -19.24
C LEU A 394 3.64 0.02 -17.87
N GLY A 395 4.82 0.66 -17.85
CA GLY A 395 5.44 1.18 -16.64
C GLY A 395 4.64 2.31 -16.04
N SER A 396 4.27 3.27 -16.88
CA SER A 396 3.44 4.41 -16.49
C SER A 396 2.04 3.98 -16.02
N GLY A 397 1.43 2.99 -16.67
CA GLY A 397 0.16 2.42 -16.24
C GLY A 397 0.26 1.67 -14.88
N ALA A 398 1.32 0.88 -14.67
CA ALA A 398 1.54 0.24 -13.36
C ALA A 398 1.79 1.27 -12.25
N ALA A 399 2.51 2.35 -12.59
CA ALA A 399 2.80 3.44 -11.67
C ALA A 399 1.56 4.24 -11.28
N SER A 400 0.64 4.51 -12.23
CA SER A 400 -0.61 5.24 -11.94
C SER A 400 -1.49 4.48 -10.95
N VAL A 401 -1.65 3.16 -11.11
CA VAL A 401 -2.36 2.29 -10.17
C VAL A 401 -1.71 2.33 -8.79
N GLN A 402 -0.37 2.21 -8.72
CA GLN A 402 0.35 2.20 -7.44
C GLN A 402 0.26 3.56 -6.74
N LEU A 403 0.42 4.67 -7.46
CA LEU A 403 0.28 6.02 -6.94
C LEU A 403 -1.14 6.25 -6.38
N SER A 404 -2.16 5.93 -7.18
CA SER A 404 -3.56 6.08 -6.78
C SER A 404 -3.90 5.27 -5.54
N ARG A 405 -3.43 4.01 -5.47
CA ARG A 405 -3.60 3.15 -4.30
C ARG A 405 -2.94 3.74 -3.05
N SER A 406 -1.73 4.29 -3.18
CA SER A 406 -0.99 4.87 -2.04
C SER A 406 -1.63 6.16 -1.54
N LEU A 407 -2.05 7.05 -2.44
CA LEU A 407 -2.76 8.28 -2.09
C LEU A 407 -4.12 7.97 -1.47
N GLY A 408 -4.86 7.01 -2.04
CA GLY A 408 -6.12 6.55 -1.50
C GLY A 408 -5.97 5.98 -0.09
N ALA A 409 -4.94 5.15 0.15
CA ALA A 409 -4.64 4.61 1.47
C ALA A 409 -4.38 5.70 2.50
N ALA A 410 -3.56 6.70 2.16
CA ALA A 410 -3.25 7.81 3.06
C ALA A 410 -4.48 8.70 3.35
N ALA A 411 -5.24 9.06 2.30
CA ALA A 411 -6.45 9.87 2.45
C ALA A 411 -7.53 9.11 3.23
N GLY A 412 -7.70 7.81 2.95
CA GLY A 412 -8.67 6.96 3.64
C GLY A 412 -8.38 6.84 5.13
N THR A 413 -7.14 6.51 5.50
CA THR A 413 -6.76 6.40 6.92
C THR A 413 -6.89 7.73 7.65
N ALA A 414 -6.55 8.85 7.01
CA ALA A 414 -6.72 10.17 7.59
C ALA A 414 -8.21 10.51 7.83
N LEU A 415 -9.07 10.25 6.83
CA LEU A 415 -10.51 10.52 6.97
C LEU A 415 -11.15 9.63 8.03
N VAL A 416 -10.83 8.33 8.06
CA VAL A 416 -11.34 7.40 9.09
C VAL A 416 -10.89 7.82 10.48
N GLY A 417 -9.61 8.21 10.64
CA GLY A 417 -9.10 8.74 11.90
C GLY A 417 -9.81 10.03 12.32
N THR A 418 -10.03 10.95 11.38
CA THR A 418 -10.78 12.21 11.64
C THR A 418 -12.21 11.90 12.08
N VAL A 419 -12.91 11.01 11.41
CA VAL A 419 -14.29 10.62 11.78
C VAL A 419 -14.31 9.98 13.17
N LEU A 420 -13.37 9.07 13.46
CA LEU A 420 -13.24 8.43 14.76
C LEU A 420 -13.08 9.46 15.89
N PHE A 421 -12.08 10.35 15.77
CA PHE A 421 -11.80 11.35 16.79
C PHE A 421 -12.88 12.43 16.87
N ALA A 422 -13.44 12.86 15.73
CA ALA A 422 -14.54 13.83 15.72
C ALA A 422 -15.79 13.27 16.43
N THR A 423 -16.17 12.03 16.13
CA THR A 423 -17.29 11.37 16.80
C THR A 423 -17.05 11.32 18.29
N LEU A 424 -15.88 10.86 18.73
CA LEU A 424 -15.55 10.73 20.14
C LEU A 424 -15.51 12.09 20.86
N SER A 425 -14.92 13.11 20.23
CA SER A 425 -14.81 14.47 20.82
C SER A 425 -16.14 15.21 20.91
N LEU A 426 -17.06 14.94 19.98
CA LEU A 426 -18.39 15.53 19.98
C LEU A 426 -19.34 14.86 20.98
N SER A 427 -19.21 13.52 21.15
CA SER A 427 -20.02 12.78 22.12
C SER A 427 -19.52 12.97 23.55
N ASP A 428 -18.22 12.80 23.78
CA ASP A 428 -17.60 12.90 25.10
C ASP A 428 -16.13 13.35 25.01
N PRO A 429 -15.83 14.65 25.24
CA PRO A 429 -14.46 15.17 25.20
C PRO A 429 -13.49 14.53 26.21
N GLU A 430 -14.00 13.97 27.33
CA GLU A 430 -13.20 13.25 28.30
C GLU A 430 -12.83 11.87 27.77
N ALA A 431 -13.79 11.16 27.17
CA ALA A 431 -13.54 9.88 26.50
C ALA A 431 -12.50 10.04 25.38
N ALA A 432 -12.53 11.13 24.62
CA ALA A 432 -11.53 11.42 23.59
C ALA A 432 -10.12 11.58 24.18
N ARG A 433 -9.97 12.28 25.31
CA ARG A 433 -8.69 12.43 26.01
C ARG A 433 -8.18 11.10 26.57
N ILE A 434 -9.04 10.31 27.20
CA ILE A 434 -8.70 8.99 27.72
C ILE A 434 -8.31 8.06 26.59
N PHE A 435 -9.03 8.06 25.49
CA PHE A 435 -8.71 7.26 24.31
C PHE A 435 -7.32 7.62 23.74
N SER A 436 -6.99 8.90 23.64
CA SER A 436 -5.67 9.36 23.20
C SER A 436 -4.56 8.88 24.14
N SER A 437 -4.77 8.98 25.47
CA SER A 437 -3.79 8.50 26.45
C SER A 437 -3.61 6.97 26.41
N LEU A 438 -4.68 6.22 26.17
CA LEU A 438 -4.61 4.76 26.00
C LEU A 438 -3.82 4.34 24.76
N ILE A 439 -3.90 5.12 23.67
CA ILE A 439 -3.10 4.88 22.46
C ILE A 439 -1.62 5.23 22.69
N GLU A 440 -1.33 6.36 23.33
CA GLU A 440 0.05 6.87 23.52
C GLU A 440 0.82 6.12 24.62
N GLN A 441 0.19 5.81 25.73
CA GLN A 441 0.85 5.30 26.95
C GLN A 441 0.43 3.87 27.30
N GLY A 442 -0.52 3.30 26.54
CA GLY A 442 -1.07 1.97 26.82
C GLY A 442 -2.01 1.94 28.02
N ARG A 443 -2.45 0.74 28.40
CA ARG A 443 -3.41 0.52 29.48
C ARG A 443 -2.95 0.95 30.88
N SER A 444 -1.66 1.06 31.10
CA SER A 444 -1.10 1.56 32.37
C SER A 444 -1.46 3.01 32.67
N ALA A 445 -1.84 3.78 31.65
CA ALA A 445 -2.28 5.17 31.78
C ALA A 445 -3.79 5.32 31.98
N ALA A 446 -4.55 4.21 32.05
CA ALA A 446 -5.98 4.27 32.30
C ALA A 446 -6.23 4.86 33.70
N PRO A 447 -6.94 5.99 33.82
CA PRO A 447 -7.30 6.51 35.13
C PRO A 447 -8.21 5.49 35.85
N SER A 448 -8.10 5.43 37.17
CA SER A 448 -9.02 4.64 38.00
C SER A 448 -10.40 5.30 37.99
N LEU A 449 -11.23 4.89 37.06
CA LEU A 449 -12.59 5.42 36.91
C LEU A 449 -13.61 4.54 37.64
N PRO A 450 -14.70 5.11 38.15
CA PRO A 450 -15.83 4.34 38.63
C PRO A 450 -16.36 3.38 37.53
N PRO A 451 -16.79 2.14 37.88
CA PRO A 451 -17.23 1.15 36.87
C PRO A 451 -18.33 1.67 35.92
N ALA A 452 -19.26 2.46 36.44
CA ALA A 452 -20.32 3.08 35.64
C ALA A 452 -19.76 4.03 34.56
N ARG A 453 -18.75 4.86 34.90
CA ARG A 453 -18.11 5.80 33.94
C ARG A 453 -17.27 5.06 32.91
N GLN A 454 -16.58 4.00 33.33
CA GLN A 454 -15.81 3.14 32.43
C GLN A 454 -16.72 2.47 31.37
N ALA A 455 -17.92 2.01 31.76
CA ALA A 455 -18.89 1.43 30.83
C ALA A 455 -19.37 2.45 29.79
N VAL A 456 -19.64 3.71 30.21
CA VAL A 456 -20.02 4.80 29.29
C VAL A 456 -18.91 5.08 28.28
N ILE A 457 -17.66 5.22 28.73
CA ILE A 457 -16.52 5.49 27.84
C ILE A 457 -16.32 4.35 26.83
N GLN A 458 -16.46 3.10 27.25
CA GLN A 458 -16.38 1.95 26.36
C GLN A 458 -17.51 1.96 25.30
N ALA A 459 -18.72 2.38 25.67
CA ALA A 459 -19.84 2.50 24.75
C ALA A 459 -19.56 3.63 23.71
N GLU A 460 -19.06 4.78 24.15
CA GLU A 460 -18.70 5.88 23.26
C GLU A 460 -17.55 5.49 22.27
N ILE A 461 -16.54 4.78 22.76
CA ILE A 461 -15.49 4.23 21.91
C ILE A 461 -16.09 3.27 20.87
N ALA A 462 -17.00 2.39 21.26
CA ALA A 462 -17.66 1.46 20.34
C ALA A 462 -18.47 2.19 19.24
N ILE A 463 -19.19 3.26 19.62
CA ILE A 463 -19.93 4.12 18.67
C ILE A 463 -18.97 4.80 17.69
N ALA A 464 -17.87 5.36 18.18
CA ALA A 464 -16.88 6.03 17.34
C ALA A 464 -16.23 5.05 16.35
N PHE A 465 -15.90 3.84 16.79
CA PHE A 465 -15.40 2.79 15.87
C PHE A 465 -16.45 2.29 14.90
N ARG A 466 -17.73 2.22 15.28
CA ARG A 466 -18.83 1.94 14.34
C ARG A 466 -18.83 2.95 13.20
N MET A 467 -18.74 4.24 13.49
CA MET A 467 -18.67 5.30 12.48
C MET A 467 -17.41 5.22 11.62
N ALA A 468 -16.26 4.89 12.22
CA ALA A 468 -15.03 4.64 11.51
C ALA A 468 -15.16 3.47 10.51
N PHE A 469 -15.71 2.32 10.92
CA PHE A 469 -15.93 1.16 10.03
C PHE A 469 -16.99 1.43 8.95
N LEU A 470 -18.03 2.20 9.25
CA LEU A 470 -18.99 2.66 8.22
C LEU A 470 -18.32 3.57 7.19
N THR A 471 -17.38 4.42 7.61
CA THR A 471 -16.58 5.24 6.68
C THR A 471 -15.70 4.35 5.79
N ILE A 472 -15.11 3.28 6.34
CA ILE A 472 -14.37 2.29 5.55
C ILE A 472 -15.32 1.59 4.55
N ALA A 473 -16.52 1.22 4.96
CA ALA A 473 -17.52 0.62 4.08
C ALA A 473 -17.97 1.59 2.96
N ALA A 474 -18.03 2.89 3.22
CA ALA A 474 -18.33 3.90 2.21
C ALA A 474 -17.27 3.96 1.11
N PHE A 475 -15.97 3.79 1.42
CA PHE A 475 -14.95 3.66 0.38
C PHE A 475 -15.14 2.42 -0.47
N ALA A 476 -15.49 1.28 0.13
CA ALA A 476 -15.78 0.07 -0.62
C ALA A 476 -17.00 0.25 -1.54
N LEU A 477 -18.02 0.95 -1.07
CA LEU A 477 -19.23 1.29 -1.85
C LEU A 477 -18.89 2.25 -3.01
N CYS A 478 -18.07 3.26 -2.80
CA CYS A 478 -17.56 4.12 -3.88
C CYS A 478 -16.78 3.30 -4.91
N GLY A 479 -15.92 2.39 -4.45
CA GLY A 479 -15.21 1.44 -5.32
C GLY A 479 -16.15 0.56 -6.13
N LEU A 480 -17.24 0.07 -5.53
CA LEU A 480 -18.29 -0.69 -6.20
C LEU A 480 -18.94 0.13 -7.33
N ALA A 481 -19.34 1.37 -7.05
CA ALA A 481 -19.92 2.26 -8.05
C ALA A 481 -18.94 2.48 -9.23
N LEU A 482 -17.64 2.69 -8.95
CA LEU A 482 -16.62 2.82 -9.98
C LEU A 482 -16.47 1.54 -10.81
N ALA A 483 -16.41 0.36 -10.17
CA ALA A 483 -16.28 -0.92 -10.86
C ALA A 483 -17.40 -1.17 -11.87
N TRP A 484 -18.62 -0.71 -11.57
CA TRP A 484 -19.77 -0.84 -12.47
C TRP A 484 -19.69 0.11 -13.68
N THR A 485 -18.97 1.21 -13.57
CA THR A 485 -18.85 2.22 -14.64
C THR A 485 -17.67 1.96 -15.58
N ILE A 486 -16.75 1.05 -15.26
CA ILE A 486 -15.59 0.73 -16.10
C ILE A 486 -16.08 0.01 -17.38
N PRO A 487 -15.72 0.53 -18.59
CA PRO A 487 -16.26 0.01 -19.85
C PRO A 487 -15.65 -1.34 -20.26
N THR A 488 -14.38 -1.58 -19.93
CA THR A 488 -13.65 -2.81 -20.32
C THR A 488 -14.07 -3.96 -19.41
N ARG A 489 -14.90 -4.86 -19.90
CA ARG A 489 -15.43 -6.00 -19.15
C ARG A 489 -14.87 -7.35 -19.58
N ARG A 490 -14.08 -7.39 -20.68
CA ARG A 490 -13.41 -8.58 -21.21
C ARG A 490 -12.00 -8.24 -21.68
N LEU A 491 -11.09 -9.24 -21.59
CA LEU A 491 -9.74 -9.21 -22.14
C LEU A 491 -9.74 -9.55 -23.62
#